data_70e9d7c3145a1540a6eb31fadc59cd3b
#
_entry.id   70e9d7c3145a1540a6eb31fadc59cd3b
#
_cell.length_a   1.000
_cell.length_b   1.000
_cell.length_c   1.000
_cell.angle_alpha   90.00
_cell.angle_beta   90.00
_cell.angle_gamma   90.00
#
_symmetry.space_group_name_H-M   'P 1'
#
loop_
_entity.id
_entity.type
_entity.pdbx_description
1 polymer ?
#
loop_
_entity_poly.entity_id
_entity_poly.type
_entity_poly.pdbx_seq_one_letter_code
_entity_poly.pdbx_strand_id
1 'polypeptide(L)'
;AVQSPCTCGLRCGIYMRYMIINTGMRTDIPGFYSQWFMNRIRAGFVLVRNPYRPDWITRYELNPDVVDRLAFCTKNSAPMLKHLDELKAYHQYWFVTITPYGRDIEPNVPPKEKVMQDFITLSEKVGVNCVGWRYDPIFIDRTYTLERHIADFEQMCRTLSGYTHVCVISFIDLYKKVKRNFPQARTVTPQERITIGRTFAEIGKRHGITIKACAEGTDLEPYGVDCGGCMTKQTLETAIGSNLIIPKKKSQRAECACVLGTDIGAYDTCGHLCRYCYANYNHENVRRNLQLHDPNSPFLVGDLQE
;
A
#
# COMPACT_ATOMS: atom_id res chain seq x y z
N ALA A 1 -19.75 8.06 -26.76
CA ALA A 1 -18.62 7.34 -27.35
C ALA A 1 -18.05 8.20 -28.48
N VAL A 2 -16.99 8.94 -28.24
CA VAL A 2 -16.20 9.62 -29.28
C VAL A 2 -14.81 9.01 -29.19
N GLN A 3 -14.49 8.16 -30.14
CA GLN A 3 -13.12 7.68 -30.38
C GLN A 3 -12.33 8.80 -31.05
N SER A 4 -11.32 9.34 -30.38
CA SER A 4 -10.26 10.08 -31.04
C SER A 4 -9.15 9.10 -31.44
N PRO A 5 -8.68 9.09 -32.69
CA PRO A 5 -7.63 8.18 -33.13
C PRO A 5 -6.28 8.60 -32.53
N CYS A 6 -5.70 7.78 -31.67
CA CYS A 6 -4.29 7.88 -31.28
C CYS A 6 -3.42 7.33 -32.41
N THR A 7 -2.63 8.20 -33.05
CA THR A 7 -1.76 7.89 -34.19
C THR A 7 -0.45 7.17 -33.84
N CYS A 8 -0.28 6.66 -32.61
CA CYS A 8 0.98 6.07 -32.15
C CYS A 8 0.92 4.56 -31.84
N GLY A 9 -0.07 3.83 -32.35
CA GLY A 9 -0.17 2.37 -32.13
C GLY A 9 -0.45 1.93 -30.67
N LEU A 10 -0.61 2.86 -29.75
CA LEU A 10 -0.99 2.59 -28.36
C LEU A 10 -2.48 2.24 -28.31
N ARG A 11 -2.83 1.09 -27.75
CA ARG A 11 -4.25 0.77 -27.47
C ARG A 11 -4.72 1.72 -26.38
N CYS A 12 -5.50 2.74 -26.77
CA CYS A 12 -6.19 3.61 -25.84
C CYS A 12 -7.25 2.78 -25.10
N GLY A 13 -7.02 2.53 -23.80
CA GLY A 13 -7.97 1.81 -22.96
C GLY A 13 -9.27 2.63 -22.82
N ILE A 14 -10.40 1.94 -22.83
CA ILE A 14 -11.73 2.49 -22.67
C ILE A 14 -11.78 3.35 -21.40
N TYR A 15 -12.23 4.59 -21.51
CA TYR A 15 -12.53 5.49 -20.39
C TYR A 15 -13.50 4.79 -19.41
N MET A 16 -12.98 4.25 -18.34
CA MET A 16 -13.83 3.86 -17.22
C MET A 16 -14.09 5.11 -16.40
N ARG A 17 -15.35 5.42 -16.21
CA ARG A 17 -15.87 6.61 -15.51
C ARG A 17 -15.58 6.59 -14.00
N TYR A 18 -14.82 5.58 -13.52
CA TYR A 18 -14.48 5.38 -12.12
C TYR A 18 -13.09 4.73 -12.05
N MET A 19 -12.10 5.50 -11.61
CA MET A 19 -10.72 5.03 -11.56
C MET A 19 -10.12 5.27 -10.17
N ILE A 20 -9.63 4.19 -9.56
CA ILE A 20 -8.80 4.25 -8.37
C ILE A 20 -7.35 4.06 -8.83
N ILE A 21 -6.50 5.03 -8.56
CA ILE A 21 -5.06 4.95 -8.79
C ILE A 21 -4.39 4.46 -7.52
N ASN A 22 -3.68 3.34 -7.60
CA ASN A 22 -2.92 2.76 -6.50
C ASN A 22 -1.43 3.02 -6.71
N THR A 23 -0.73 3.40 -5.65
CA THR A 23 0.67 3.83 -5.70
C THR A 23 1.62 2.92 -4.90
N GLY A 24 1.15 1.80 -4.38
CA GLY A 24 1.95 1.05 -3.40
C GLY A 24 1.85 -0.46 -3.43
N MET A 25 1.40 -1.09 -4.55
CA MET A 25 1.39 -2.55 -4.65
C MET A 25 2.71 -3.12 -5.16
N ARG A 26 3.36 -2.45 -6.13
CA ARG A 26 4.59 -2.93 -6.75
C ARG A 26 5.84 -2.15 -6.33
N THR A 27 5.65 -0.99 -5.69
CA THR A 27 6.72 -0.12 -5.17
C THR A 27 6.16 0.78 -4.07
N ASP A 28 6.99 1.64 -3.49
CA ASP A 28 6.57 2.71 -2.57
C ASP A 28 6.78 4.07 -3.26
N ILE A 29 5.75 4.50 -4.03
CA ILE A 29 5.79 5.78 -4.74
C ILE A 29 5.90 6.96 -3.76
N PRO A 30 5.09 7.04 -2.69
CA PRO A 30 5.23 8.12 -1.71
C PRO A 30 6.63 8.23 -1.12
N GLY A 31 7.26 7.10 -0.82
CA GLY A 31 8.56 7.07 -0.16
C GLY A 31 9.74 7.41 -1.06
N PHE A 32 9.71 7.04 -2.35
CA PHE A 32 10.86 7.16 -3.25
C PHE A 32 10.63 8.01 -4.49
N TYR A 33 9.37 8.19 -4.92
CA TYR A 33 9.02 8.76 -6.23
C TYR A 33 8.02 9.91 -6.10
N SER A 34 7.98 10.58 -4.95
CA SER A 34 7.03 11.67 -4.69
C SER A 34 7.12 12.80 -5.72
N GLN A 35 8.34 13.20 -6.12
CA GLN A 35 8.54 14.24 -7.14
C GLN A 35 8.02 13.80 -8.51
N TRP A 36 8.33 12.56 -8.92
CA TRP A 36 7.79 11.99 -10.15
C TRP A 36 6.28 11.96 -10.14
N PHE A 37 5.68 11.47 -9.05
CA PHE A 37 4.24 11.38 -8.92
C PHE A 37 3.58 12.77 -9.07
N MET A 38 4.12 13.79 -8.41
CA MET A 38 3.60 15.14 -8.55
C MET A 38 3.79 15.70 -9.97
N ASN A 39 4.88 15.38 -10.64
CA ASN A 39 5.07 15.74 -12.04
C ASN A 39 4.04 15.05 -12.95
N ARG A 40 3.67 13.79 -12.64
CA ARG A 40 2.59 13.08 -13.37
C ARG A 40 1.21 13.66 -13.09
N ILE A 41 0.92 14.03 -11.86
CA ILE A 41 -0.31 14.74 -11.46
C ILE A 41 -0.44 16.06 -12.27
N ARG A 42 0.61 16.86 -12.30
CA ARG A 42 0.61 18.15 -13.05
C ARG A 42 0.53 17.93 -14.57
N ALA A 43 1.15 16.88 -15.09
CA ALA A 43 1.05 16.52 -16.52
C ALA A 43 -0.31 15.89 -16.89
N GLY A 44 -1.12 15.48 -15.91
CA GLY A 44 -2.45 14.91 -16.10
C GLY A 44 -2.47 13.47 -16.59
N PHE A 45 -1.33 12.78 -16.68
CA PHE A 45 -1.27 11.37 -17.11
C PHE A 45 0.00 10.65 -16.66
N VAL A 46 -0.08 9.31 -16.71
CA VAL A 46 1.05 8.40 -16.49
C VAL A 46 1.01 7.25 -17.51
N LEU A 47 2.18 6.76 -17.90
CA LEU A 47 2.34 5.57 -18.73
C LEU A 47 2.82 4.39 -17.85
N VAL A 48 2.16 3.25 -17.98
CA VAL A 48 2.46 2.05 -17.18
C VAL A 48 2.69 0.86 -18.10
N ARG A 49 3.87 0.24 -17.98
CA ARG A 49 4.17 -1.02 -18.68
C ARG A 49 3.48 -2.18 -17.97
N ASN A 50 2.91 -3.09 -18.75
CA ASN A 50 2.41 -4.34 -18.19
C ASN A 50 3.59 -5.17 -17.66
N PRO A 51 3.59 -5.61 -16.40
CA PRO A 51 4.74 -6.31 -15.81
C PRO A 51 5.03 -7.69 -16.43
N TYR A 52 4.07 -8.27 -17.14
CA TYR A 52 4.19 -9.58 -17.81
C TYR A 52 4.35 -9.45 -19.33
N ARG A 53 4.06 -8.27 -19.88
CA ARG A 53 4.15 -7.95 -21.30
C ARG A 53 4.66 -6.51 -21.43
N PRO A 54 5.98 -6.27 -21.33
CA PRO A 54 6.58 -4.92 -21.31
C PRO A 54 6.27 -4.09 -22.56
N ASP A 55 6.03 -4.75 -23.70
CA ASP A 55 5.56 -4.15 -24.97
C ASP A 55 4.15 -3.55 -24.86
N TRP A 56 3.38 -3.94 -23.86
CA TRP A 56 2.04 -3.43 -23.63
C TRP A 56 2.06 -2.26 -22.64
N ILE A 57 1.88 -1.06 -23.17
CA ILE A 57 1.84 0.19 -22.42
C ILE A 57 0.40 0.67 -22.31
N THR A 58 0.00 1.06 -21.10
CA THR A 58 -1.30 1.67 -20.83
C THR A 58 -1.10 3.10 -20.35
N ARG A 59 -1.83 4.05 -20.97
CA ARG A 59 -1.93 5.42 -20.50
C ARG A 59 -3.11 5.54 -19.54
N TYR A 60 -2.87 6.09 -18.37
CA TYR A 60 -3.89 6.45 -17.40
C TYR A 60 -3.95 7.95 -17.24
N GLU A 61 -5.16 8.50 -17.34
CA GLU A 61 -5.41 9.91 -17.03
C GLU A 61 -5.37 10.11 -15.52
N LEU A 62 -4.77 11.24 -15.10
CA LEU A 62 -4.66 11.62 -13.69
C LEU A 62 -5.42 12.93 -13.42
N ASN A 63 -6.49 13.20 -14.16
CA ASN A 63 -7.35 14.35 -13.93
C ASN A 63 -8.31 14.07 -12.75
N PRO A 64 -8.54 15.01 -11.81
CA PRO A 64 -9.51 14.85 -10.72
C PRO A 64 -10.94 14.52 -11.18
N ASP A 65 -11.33 14.91 -12.40
CA ASP A 65 -12.66 14.61 -12.95
C ASP A 65 -12.84 13.14 -13.35
N VAL A 66 -11.75 12.38 -13.49
CA VAL A 66 -11.78 10.96 -13.89
C VAL A 66 -11.18 10.01 -12.84
N VAL A 67 -10.39 10.53 -11.91
CA VAL A 67 -9.80 9.78 -10.80
C VAL A 67 -10.68 9.95 -9.57
N ASP A 68 -11.45 8.93 -9.24
CA ASP A 68 -12.29 8.97 -8.03
C ASP A 68 -11.46 8.94 -6.76
N ARG A 69 -10.29 8.27 -6.80
CA ARG A 69 -9.46 8.13 -5.63
C ARG A 69 -8.00 7.86 -5.94
N LEU A 70 -7.15 8.49 -5.14
CA LEU A 70 -5.74 8.12 -4.98
C LEU A 70 -5.62 7.23 -3.73
N ALA A 71 -5.20 5.98 -3.93
CA ALA A 71 -4.93 5.03 -2.86
C ALA A 71 -3.41 4.89 -2.68
N PHE A 72 -2.93 5.33 -1.54
CA PHE A 72 -1.52 5.29 -1.20
C PHE A 72 -1.23 4.11 -0.26
N CYS A 73 -0.15 3.38 -0.52
CA CYS A 73 0.41 2.40 0.41
C CYS A 73 1.90 2.69 0.53
N THR A 74 2.38 2.97 1.73
CA THR A 74 3.76 3.42 1.95
C THR A 74 4.30 2.97 3.30
N LYS A 75 5.62 2.89 3.42
CA LYS A 75 6.35 2.83 4.69
C LYS A 75 7.00 4.16 5.07
N ASN A 76 6.86 5.18 4.20
CA ASN A 76 7.43 6.49 4.43
C ASN A 76 6.58 7.57 3.74
N SER A 77 5.66 8.17 4.48
CA SER A 77 4.81 9.25 3.96
C SER A 77 5.50 10.62 3.92
N ALA A 78 6.63 10.81 4.61
CA ALA A 78 7.30 12.09 4.79
C ALA A 78 7.52 12.87 3.48
N PRO A 79 8.02 12.27 2.37
CA PRO A 79 8.26 13.02 1.13
C PRO A 79 7.00 13.62 0.50
N MET A 80 5.82 13.03 0.80
CA MET A 80 4.54 13.49 0.26
C MET A 80 3.84 14.55 1.13
N LEU A 81 4.19 14.69 2.41
CA LEU A 81 3.50 15.60 3.35
C LEU A 81 3.47 17.06 2.86
N LYS A 82 4.51 17.50 2.16
CA LYS A 82 4.60 18.86 1.58
C LYS A 82 3.71 19.06 0.35
N HIS A 83 3.22 17.97 -0.28
CA HIS A 83 2.44 18.00 -1.51
C HIS A 83 0.94 17.77 -1.28
N LEU A 84 0.50 17.52 -0.05
CA LEU A 84 -0.90 17.18 0.25
C LEU A 84 -1.87 18.30 -0.17
N ASP A 85 -1.44 19.55 -0.11
CA ASP A 85 -2.28 20.69 -0.53
C ASP A 85 -2.55 20.68 -2.04
N GLU A 86 -1.59 20.24 -2.87
CA GLU A 86 -1.77 20.10 -4.32
C GLU A 86 -2.72 18.95 -4.66
N LEU A 87 -2.90 18.00 -3.76
CA LEU A 87 -3.76 16.83 -3.95
C LEU A 87 -5.17 17.00 -3.38
N LYS A 88 -5.54 18.19 -2.88
CA LYS A 88 -6.87 18.43 -2.28
C LYS A 88 -8.05 18.22 -3.23
N ALA A 89 -7.83 18.36 -4.54
CA ALA A 89 -8.85 18.08 -5.54
C ALA A 89 -9.15 16.57 -5.72
N TYR A 90 -8.28 15.71 -5.19
CA TYR A 90 -8.42 14.27 -5.25
C TYR A 90 -8.87 13.73 -3.89
N HIS A 91 -9.79 12.79 -3.90
CA HIS A 91 -10.07 12.01 -2.72
C HIS A 91 -8.89 11.06 -2.44
N GLN A 92 -8.35 11.09 -1.23
CA GLN A 92 -7.16 10.34 -0.85
C GLN A 92 -7.52 9.27 0.19
N TYR A 93 -6.86 8.11 0.09
CA TYR A 93 -6.84 7.13 1.17
C TYR A 93 -5.42 6.59 1.33
N TRP A 94 -4.93 6.61 2.55
CA TRP A 94 -3.56 6.27 2.88
C TRP A 94 -3.48 5.04 3.77
N PHE A 95 -2.77 4.03 3.31
CA PHE A 95 -2.24 3.01 4.18
C PHE A 95 -0.77 3.29 4.46
N VAL A 96 -0.42 3.43 5.74
CA VAL A 96 0.98 3.53 6.17
C VAL A 96 1.34 2.26 6.93
N THR A 97 2.35 1.56 6.45
CA THR A 97 2.84 0.34 7.09
C THR A 97 3.87 0.70 8.15
N ILE A 98 3.56 0.38 9.39
CA ILE A 98 4.43 0.55 10.56
C ILE A 98 4.49 -0.78 11.28
N THR A 99 5.70 -1.34 11.35
CA THR A 99 5.99 -2.67 11.89
C THR A 99 7.04 -2.58 13.01
N PRO A 100 7.19 -3.62 13.85
CA PRO A 100 8.19 -3.60 14.93
C PRO A 100 9.62 -3.83 14.44
N TYR A 101 9.79 -4.09 13.13
CA TYR A 101 11.06 -4.58 12.59
C TYR A 101 12.13 -3.51 12.55
N GLY A 102 13.36 -3.93 12.80
CA GLY A 102 14.55 -3.12 12.69
C GLY A 102 15.20 -3.22 11.31
N ARG A 103 16.38 -2.62 11.17
CA ARG A 103 17.17 -2.63 9.93
C ARG A 103 17.64 -4.00 9.48
N ASP A 104 17.63 -4.98 10.36
CA ASP A 104 17.90 -6.40 10.05
C ASP A 104 16.85 -6.99 9.10
N ILE A 105 15.62 -6.48 9.13
CA ILE A 105 14.49 -6.91 8.30
C ILE A 105 14.08 -5.84 7.29
N GLU A 106 14.11 -4.57 7.70
CA GLU A 106 13.70 -3.40 6.91
C GLU A 106 14.86 -2.40 6.76
N PRO A 107 15.89 -2.71 5.96
CA PRO A 107 17.16 -1.98 5.97
C PRO A 107 17.06 -0.48 5.78
N ASN A 108 16.16 -0.04 4.90
CA ASN A 108 16.05 1.36 4.49
C ASN A 108 14.69 2.00 4.85
N VAL A 109 13.90 1.35 5.71
CA VAL A 109 12.72 2.00 6.28
C VAL A 109 13.18 3.00 7.34
N PRO A 110 12.61 4.21 7.39
CA PRO A 110 12.92 5.16 8.46
C PRO A 110 12.61 4.59 9.85
N PRO A 111 13.21 5.12 10.94
CA PRO A 111 12.87 4.72 12.30
C PRO A 111 11.36 4.79 12.54
N LYS A 112 10.79 3.77 13.18
CA LYS A 112 9.34 3.65 13.37
C LYS A 112 8.73 4.84 14.12
N GLU A 113 9.47 5.43 15.05
CA GLU A 113 9.07 6.62 15.79
C GLU A 113 8.86 7.81 14.83
N LYS A 114 9.75 7.97 13.84
CA LYS A 114 9.62 8.99 12.81
C LYS A 114 8.43 8.71 11.89
N VAL A 115 8.24 7.44 11.48
CA VAL A 115 7.10 7.06 10.62
C VAL A 115 5.78 7.29 11.35
N MET A 116 5.68 6.99 12.65
CA MET A 116 4.51 7.29 13.49
C MET A 116 4.24 8.79 13.57
N GLN A 117 5.28 9.61 13.77
CA GLN A 117 5.13 11.07 13.80
C GLN A 117 4.63 11.62 12.44
N ASP A 118 5.18 11.11 11.33
CA ASP A 118 4.73 11.48 9.98
C ASP A 118 3.30 10.99 9.70
N PHE A 119 2.90 9.84 10.26
CA PHE A 119 1.53 9.34 10.21
C PHE A 119 0.56 10.27 10.94
N ILE A 120 0.92 10.72 12.13
CA ILE A 120 0.11 11.68 12.90
C ILE A 120 -0.09 12.96 12.08
N THR A 121 1.00 13.53 11.56
CA THR A 121 0.94 14.71 10.70
C THR A 121 0.08 14.49 9.46
N LEU A 122 0.18 13.32 8.83
CA LEU A 122 -0.64 12.94 7.69
C LEU A 122 -2.12 12.90 8.07
N SER A 123 -2.46 12.21 9.18
CA SER A 123 -3.83 12.07 9.68
C SER A 123 -4.47 13.44 9.99
N GLU A 124 -3.73 14.35 10.62
CA GLU A 124 -4.18 15.72 10.90
C GLU A 124 -4.49 16.50 9.62
N LYS A 125 -3.73 16.27 8.54
CA LYS A 125 -3.90 16.97 7.27
C LYS A 125 -5.02 16.43 6.39
N VAL A 126 -5.16 15.09 6.29
CA VAL A 126 -6.12 14.45 5.37
C VAL A 126 -7.39 13.97 6.07
N GLY A 127 -7.37 13.91 7.39
CA GLY A 127 -8.48 13.42 8.23
C GLY A 127 -8.32 11.95 8.64
N VAL A 128 -8.73 11.65 9.87
CA VAL A 128 -8.59 10.33 10.51
C VAL A 128 -9.26 9.18 9.73
N ASN A 129 -10.33 9.46 9.00
CA ASN A 129 -11.03 8.49 8.16
C ASN A 129 -10.31 8.19 6.83
N CYS A 130 -9.32 9.00 6.46
CA CYS A 130 -8.55 8.87 5.22
C CYS A 130 -7.21 8.15 5.42
N VAL A 131 -6.92 7.69 6.63
CA VAL A 131 -5.68 6.99 6.96
C VAL A 131 -5.97 5.66 7.65
N GLY A 132 -5.20 4.63 7.31
CA GLY A 132 -5.19 3.34 7.97
C GLY A 132 -3.76 2.91 8.26
N TRP A 133 -3.55 2.36 9.42
CA TRP A 133 -2.30 1.73 9.78
C TRP A 133 -2.25 0.29 9.26
N ARG A 134 -1.10 -0.17 8.78
CA ARG A 134 -0.84 -1.57 8.44
C ARG A 134 0.28 -2.11 9.32
N TYR A 135 -0.01 -3.15 10.06
CA TYR A 135 0.96 -3.94 10.81
C TYR A 135 1.15 -5.27 10.05
N ASP A 136 1.92 -5.21 8.96
CA ASP A 136 1.88 -6.21 7.88
C ASP A 136 3.23 -6.29 7.14
N PRO A 137 3.77 -7.49 6.93
CA PRO A 137 3.31 -8.79 7.42
C PRO A 137 3.81 -9.11 8.84
N ILE A 138 3.10 -9.99 9.55
CA ILE A 138 3.54 -10.56 10.82
C ILE A 138 4.28 -11.88 10.55
N PHE A 139 5.48 -12.02 11.08
CA PHE A 139 6.21 -13.28 11.19
C PHE A 139 6.77 -13.43 12.60
N ILE A 140 7.03 -14.66 13.02
CA ILE A 140 7.57 -14.97 14.35
C ILE A 140 8.91 -15.66 14.19
N ASP A 141 9.91 -15.17 14.89
CA ASP A 141 11.24 -15.77 15.01
C ASP A 141 11.80 -15.57 16.44
N ARG A 142 13.11 -15.81 16.62
CA ARG A 142 13.76 -15.66 17.93
C ARG A 142 13.87 -14.21 18.40
N THR A 143 13.87 -13.25 17.49
CA THR A 143 14.00 -11.82 17.78
C THR A 143 12.62 -11.17 17.88
N TYR A 144 11.73 -11.51 16.97
CA TYR A 144 10.37 -11.00 16.88
C TYR A 144 9.40 -12.07 17.39
N THR A 145 9.41 -12.27 18.70
CA THR A 145 8.57 -13.28 19.38
C THR A 145 7.13 -12.81 19.47
N LEU A 146 6.24 -13.72 19.85
CA LEU A 146 4.83 -13.42 20.10
C LEU A 146 4.66 -12.31 21.14
N GLU A 147 5.38 -12.41 22.26
CA GLU A 147 5.34 -11.44 23.36
C GLU A 147 5.83 -10.07 22.91
N ARG A 148 6.90 -10.05 22.12
CA ARG A 148 7.42 -8.80 21.54
C ARG A 148 6.43 -8.15 20.61
N HIS A 149 5.78 -8.92 19.71
CA HIS A 149 4.73 -8.38 18.85
C HIS A 149 3.60 -7.76 19.66
N ILE A 150 3.16 -8.41 20.73
CA ILE A 150 2.10 -7.88 21.60
C ILE A 150 2.53 -6.57 22.25
N ALA A 151 3.73 -6.52 22.83
CA ALA A 151 4.25 -5.32 23.50
C ALA A 151 4.45 -4.15 22.54
N ASP A 152 5.09 -4.39 21.38
CA ASP A 152 5.31 -3.38 20.34
C ASP A 152 3.97 -2.87 19.76
N PHE A 153 3.01 -3.78 19.55
CA PHE A 153 1.69 -3.42 19.03
C PHE A 153 0.92 -2.53 20.02
N GLU A 154 0.94 -2.85 21.30
CA GLU A 154 0.28 -2.03 22.33
C GLU A 154 0.89 -0.63 22.42
N GLN A 155 2.22 -0.52 22.34
CA GLN A 155 2.90 0.77 22.32
C GLN A 155 2.50 1.59 21.10
N MET A 156 2.46 0.97 19.91
CA MET A 156 2.04 1.63 18.66
C MET A 156 0.57 2.06 18.72
N CYS A 157 -0.33 1.19 19.22
CA CYS A 157 -1.74 1.54 19.41
C CYS A 157 -1.91 2.77 20.30
N ARG A 158 -1.15 2.84 21.41
CA ARG A 158 -1.17 3.99 22.33
C ARG A 158 -0.74 5.28 21.61
N THR A 159 0.30 5.21 20.78
CA THR A 159 0.82 6.37 20.03
C THR A 159 -0.14 6.82 18.94
N LEU A 160 -0.80 5.88 18.25
CA LEU A 160 -1.67 6.15 17.09
C LEU A 160 -3.15 6.31 17.45
N SER A 161 -3.51 6.17 18.73
CA SER A 161 -4.88 6.36 19.23
C SER A 161 -5.38 7.76 18.89
N GLY A 162 -6.58 7.86 18.30
CA GLY A 162 -7.17 9.11 17.82
C GLY A 162 -6.70 9.58 16.45
N TYR A 163 -5.65 8.98 15.88
CA TYR A 163 -5.14 9.34 14.54
C TYR A 163 -5.48 8.31 13.46
N THR A 164 -6.06 7.17 13.83
CA THR A 164 -6.64 6.19 12.92
C THR A 164 -7.71 5.38 13.63
N HIS A 165 -8.70 4.88 12.87
CA HIS A 165 -9.73 3.97 13.37
C HIS A 165 -9.48 2.51 12.96
N VAL A 166 -8.42 2.24 12.20
CA VAL A 166 -8.19 0.92 11.64
C VAL A 166 -6.70 0.55 11.63
N CYS A 167 -6.43 -0.70 12.04
CA CYS A 167 -5.15 -1.35 11.78
C CYS A 167 -5.37 -2.64 10.99
N VAL A 168 -4.69 -2.75 9.85
CA VAL A 168 -4.74 -3.94 9.00
C VAL A 168 -3.58 -4.85 9.33
N ILE A 169 -3.85 -6.12 9.61
CA ILE A 169 -2.85 -7.16 9.84
C ILE A 169 -2.86 -8.20 8.72
N SER A 170 -1.72 -8.80 8.44
CA SER A 170 -1.60 -10.05 7.69
C SER A 170 -0.39 -10.84 8.17
N PHE A 171 -0.38 -12.13 7.89
CA PHE A 171 0.74 -13.00 8.23
C PHE A 171 1.62 -13.23 7.00
N ILE A 172 2.90 -13.56 7.24
CA ILE A 172 3.87 -13.72 6.16
C ILE A 172 3.49 -14.85 5.22
N ASP A 173 3.41 -14.53 3.95
CA ASP A 173 3.29 -15.51 2.86
C ASP A 173 4.67 -15.89 2.34
N LEU A 174 4.98 -17.18 2.31
CA LEU A 174 6.27 -17.68 1.85
C LEU A 174 6.32 -17.82 0.32
N TYR A 175 6.14 -16.71 -0.41
CA TYR A 175 6.37 -16.66 -1.85
C TYR A 175 7.81 -17.07 -2.22
N LYS A 176 8.03 -17.48 -3.47
CA LYS A 176 9.37 -17.84 -3.97
C LYS A 176 10.43 -16.77 -3.67
N LYS A 177 10.07 -15.50 -3.83
CA LYS A 177 10.96 -14.35 -3.53
C LYS A 177 11.24 -14.23 -2.03
N VAL A 178 10.24 -14.42 -1.18
CA VAL A 178 10.40 -14.38 0.27
C VAL A 178 11.29 -15.51 0.74
N LYS A 179 11.07 -16.74 0.30
CA LYS A 179 11.93 -17.89 0.63
C LYS A 179 13.39 -17.66 0.24
N ARG A 180 13.65 -16.97 -0.87
CA ARG A 180 15.00 -16.62 -1.32
C ARG A 180 15.64 -15.52 -0.47
N ASN A 181 14.92 -14.43 -0.21
CA ASN A 181 15.45 -13.23 0.45
C ASN A 181 15.39 -13.31 1.98
N PHE A 182 14.56 -14.21 2.51
CA PHE A 182 14.33 -14.42 3.93
C PHE A 182 14.21 -15.93 4.22
N PRO A 183 15.28 -16.73 4.00
CA PRO A 183 15.24 -18.19 4.04
C PRO A 183 14.90 -18.76 5.42
N GLN A 184 15.15 -18.01 6.51
CA GLN A 184 14.81 -18.40 7.87
C GLN A 184 13.34 -18.11 8.25
N ALA A 185 12.58 -17.43 7.39
CA ALA A 185 11.18 -17.18 7.65
C ALA A 185 10.37 -18.49 7.66
N ARG A 186 9.47 -18.61 8.61
CA ARG A 186 8.50 -19.70 8.69
C ARG A 186 7.07 -19.17 8.63
N THR A 187 6.14 -20.01 8.32
CA THR A 187 4.72 -19.72 8.47
C THR A 187 4.36 -19.54 9.94
N VAL A 188 3.46 -18.60 10.20
CA VAL A 188 2.86 -18.43 11.53
C VAL A 188 1.82 -19.55 11.73
N THR A 189 1.90 -20.26 12.83
CA THR A 189 1.00 -21.37 13.10
C THR A 189 -0.44 -20.90 13.37
N PRO A 190 -1.47 -21.74 13.16
CA PRO A 190 -2.85 -21.36 13.46
C PRO A 190 -3.05 -20.86 14.89
N GLN A 191 -2.40 -21.49 15.87
CA GLN A 191 -2.50 -21.10 17.28
C GLN A 191 -1.86 -19.72 17.54
N GLU A 192 -0.71 -19.44 16.94
CA GLU A 192 -0.06 -18.12 17.01
C GLU A 192 -0.92 -17.05 16.36
N ARG A 193 -1.53 -17.33 15.20
CA ARG A 193 -2.46 -16.41 14.51
C ARG A 193 -3.66 -16.07 15.37
N ILE A 194 -4.29 -17.06 15.99
CA ILE A 194 -5.42 -16.87 16.91
C ILE A 194 -5.00 -16.02 18.10
N THR A 195 -3.86 -16.33 18.71
CA THR A 195 -3.35 -15.56 19.87
C THR A 195 -3.10 -14.10 19.50
N ILE A 196 -2.43 -13.85 18.38
CA ILE A 196 -2.19 -12.48 17.87
C ILE A 196 -3.51 -11.79 17.57
N GLY A 197 -4.39 -12.42 16.78
CA GLY A 197 -5.66 -11.84 16.37
C GLY A 197 -6.52 -11.41 17.56
N ARG A 198 -6.70 -12.30 18.54
CA ARG A 198 -7.44 -12.03 19.77
C ARG A 198 -6.81 -10.88 20.56
N THR A 199 -5.51 -10.99 20.86
CA THR A 199 -4.83 -10.00 21.70
C THR A 199 -4.79 -8.63 21.03
N PHE A 200 -4.54 -8.59 19.71
CA PHE A 200 -4.55 -7.33 18.96
C PHE A 200 -5.95 -6.72 18.90
N ALA A 201 -7.01 -7.52 18.75
CA ALA A 201 -8.39 -7.03 18.79
C ALA A 201 -8.74 -6.42 20.16
N GLU A 202 -8.32 -7.07 21.25
CA GLU A 202 -8.51 -6.55 22.61
C GLU A 202 -7.73 -5.24 22.85
N ILE A 203 -6.48 -5.18 22.42
CA ILE A 203 -5.65 -3.96 22.49
C ILE A 203 -6.29 -2.85 21.63
N GLY A 204 -6.61 -3.13 20.37
CA GLY A 204 -7.22 -2.17 19.46
C GLY A 204 -8.51 -1.58 20.02
N LYS A 205 -9.37 -2.41 20.59
CA LYS A 205 -10.63 -1.97 21.23
C LYS A 205 -10.38 -0.94 22.34
N ARG A 206 -9.34 -1.14 23.17
CA ARG A 206 -8.99 -0.18 24.24
C ARG A 206 -8.53 1.18 23.69
N HIS A 207 -7.99 1.21 22.48
CA HIS A 207 -7.46 2.41 21.83
C HIS A 207 -8.36 2.96 20.71
N GLY A 208 -9.58 2.43 20.51
CA GLY A 208 -10.51 2.87 19.47
C GLY A 208 -10.06 2.48 18.06
N ILE A 209 -9.25 1.43 17.90
CA ILE A 209 -8.70 0.94 16.63
C ILE A 209 -9.28 -0.43 16.31
N THR A 210 -10.03 -0.53 15.22
CA THR A 210 -10.54 -1.82 14.70
C THR A 210 -9.43 -2.58 13.99
N ILE A 211 -9.26 -3.86 14.34
CA ILE A 211 -8.29 -4.73 13.68
C ILE A 211 -8.96 -5.42 12.50
N LYS A 212 -8.37 -5.28 11.32
CA LYS A 212 -8.82 -5.92 10.07
C LYS A 212 -7.80 -6.93 9.58
N ALA A 213 -8.26 -8.07 9.10
CA ALA A 213 -7.40 -9.04 8.41
C ALA A 213 -7.37 -8.79 6.90
N CYS A 214 -6.20 -8.96 6.28
CA CYS A 214 -6.02 -8.81 4.83
C CYS A 214 -5.74 -10.15 4.16
N ALA A 215 -6.74 -10.72 3.48
CA ALA A 215 -6.66 -11.99 2.75
C ALA A 215 -6.21 -13.18 3.64
N GLU A 216 -6.77 -13.27 4.85
CA GLU A 216 -6.43 -14.28 5.87
C GLU A 216 -7.58 -15.27 6.14
N GLY A 217 -8.62 -15.29 5.31
CA GLY A 217 -9.84 -16.04 5.60
C GLY A 217 -10.65 -15.44 6.74
N THR A 218 -11.52 -16.27 7.35
CA THR A 218 -12.46 -15.84 8.41
C THR A 218 -12.11 -16.40 9.79
N ASP A 219 -11.02 -17.12 9.91
CA ASP A 219 -10.63 -17.85 11.15
C ASP A 219 -10.45 -16.93 12.36
N LEU A 220 -10.20 -15.64 12.14
CA LEU A 220 -9.99 -14.66 13.21
C LEU A 220 -11.27 -13.90 13.61
N GLU A 221 -12.38 -14.03 12.86
CA GLU A 221 -13.66 -13.35 13.20
C GLU A 221 -14.19 -13.68 14.60
N PRO A 222 -14.15 -14.96 15.07
CA PRO A 222 -14.61 -15.30 16.41
C PRO A 222 -13.82 -14.60 17.53
N TYR A 223 -12.66 -14.04 17.20
CA TYR A 223 -11.76 -13.38 18.14
C TYR A 223 -11.79 -11.84 18.03
N GLY A 224 -12.75 -11.28 17.29
CA GLY A 224 -12.98 -9.84 17.21
C GLY A 224 -12.18 -9.12 16.11
N VAL A 225 -11.59 -9.86 15.17
CA VAL A 225 -10.93 -9.29 13.98
C VAL A 225 -11.94 -9.18 12.85
N ASP A 226 -12.01 -8.03 12.20
CA ASP A 226 -12.82 -7.82 10.99
C ASP A 226 -12.11 -8.44 9.77
N CYS A 227 -12.62 -9.55 9.26
CA CYS A 227 -12.11 -10.26 8.10
C CYS A 227 -12.78 -9.84 6.78
N GLY A 228 -13.63 -8.83 6.77
CA GLY A 228 -14.35 -8.32 5.59
C GLY A 228 -13.48 -7.63 4.53
N GLY A 229 -12.16 -7.53 4.76
CA GLY A 229 -11.20 -6.92 3.85
C GLY A 229 -10.72 -5.53 4.29
N CYS A 230 -9.55 -5.14 3.79
CA CYS A 230 -8.87 -3.92 4.25
C CYS A 230 -9.27 -2.66 3.47
N MET A 231 -9.31 -2.72 2.13
CA MET A 231 -9.68 -1.59 1.26
C MET A 231 -11.00 -1.89 0.55
N THR A 232 -12.07 -2.01 1.33
CA THR A 232 -13.41 -2.30 0.80
C THR A 232 -14.06 -1.04 0.25
N LYS A 233 -15.15 -1.22 -0.53
CA LYS A 233 -16.00 -0.11 -0.96
C LYS A 233 -16.44 0.73 0.25
N GLN A 234 -16.90 0.09 1.31
CA GLN A 234 -17.34 0.78 2.53
C GLN A 234 -16.20 1.59 3.17
N THR A 235 -14.97 1.03 3.26
CA THR A 235 -13.80 1.76 3.78
C THR A 235 -13.56 3.05 2.99
N LEU A 236 -13.63 2.95 1.67
CA LEU A 236 -13.41 4.10 0.79
C LEU A 236 -14.56 5.10 0.86
N GLU A 237 -15.82 4.66 0.92
CA GLU A 237 -16.99 5.52 1.06
C GLU A 237 -17.01 6.27 2.39
N THR A 238 -16.65 5.61 3.48
CA THR A 238 -16.50 6.26 4.79
C THR A 238 -15.45 7.37 4.75
N ALA A 239 -14.34 7.12 4.08
CA ALA A 239 -13.24 8.09 3.96
C ALA A 239 -13.66 9.37 3.19
N ILE A 240 -14.55 9.27 2.22
CA ILE A 240 -14.96 10.41 1.37
C ILE A 240 -16.30 11.03 1.77
N GLY A 241 -17.09 10.34 2.58
CA GLY A 241 -18.45 10.77 2.90
C GLY A 241 -19.44 10.68 1.72
N SER A 242 -19.14 9.89 0.67
CA SER A 242 -20.02 9.72 -0.50
C SER A 242 -19.94 8.31 -1.08
N ASN A 243 -21.02 7.92 -1.79
CA ASN A 243 -21.11 6.60 -2.41
C ASN A 243 -20.18 6.48 -3.64
N LEU A 244 -19.52 5.33 -3.75
CA LEU A 244 -18.69 4.96 -4.90
C LEU A 244 -19.44 3.99 -5.81
N ILE A 245 -19.43 4.28 -7.10
CA ILE A 245 -19.88 3.32 -8.12
C ILE A 245 -18.64 2.56 -8.59
N ILE A 246 -18.45 1.34 -8.07
CA ILE A 246 -17.29 0.52 -8.40
C ILE A 246 -17.74 -0.59 -9.34
N PRO A 247 -17.09 -0.75 -10.51
CA PRO A 247 -17.33 -1.90 -11.37
C PRO A 247 -17.03 -3.20 -10.63
N LYS A 248 -17.87 -4.23 -10.79
CA LYS A 248 -17.60 -5.56 -10.23
C LYS A 248 -16.28 -6.09 -10.82
N LYS A 249 -15.16 -5.91 -10.12
CA LYS A 249 -13.89 -6.56 -10.42
C LYS A 249 -13.70 -7.72 -9.46
N LYS A 250 -13.38 -8.90 -9.99
CA LYS A 250 -12.90 -10.01 -9.16
C LYS A 250 -11.48 -9.69 -8.70
N SER A 251 -11.22 -9.79 -7.42
CA SER A 251 -9.88 -9.76 -6.86
C SER A 251 -9.03 -10.89 -7.46
N GLN A 252 -7.71 -10.69 -7.54
CA GLN A 252 -6.76 -11.74 -7.97
C GLN A 252 -6.61 -12.85 -6.91
N ARG A 253 -6.96 -12.57 -5.65
CA ARG A 253 -7.00 -13.54 -4.55
C ARG A 253 -8.44 -13.80 -4.17
N ALA A 254 -8.82 -15.09 -4.06
CA ALA A 254 -10.20 -15.49 -3.73
C ALA A 254 -10.70 -14.88 -2.41
N GLU A 255 -9.80 -14.72 -1.44
CA GLU A 255 -10.10 -14.22 -0.09
C GLU A 255 -9.97 -12.69 0.04
N CYS A 256 -9.68 -11.96 -1.04
CA CYS A 256 -9.48 -10.53 -1.01
C CYS A 256 -10.75 -9.79 -1.48
N ALA A 257 -11.43 -9.12 -0.57
CA ALA A 257 -12.59 -8.26 -0.85
C ALA A 257 -12.20 -6.81 -1.20
N CYS A 258 -10.92 -6.51 -1.39
CA CYS A 258 -10.46 -5.15 -1.65
C CYS A 258 -10.88 -4.65 -3.02
N VAL A 259 -11.29 -3.40 -3.07
CA VAL A 259 -11.44 -2.63 -4.30
C VAL A 259 -10.07 -2.17 -4.74
N LEU A 260 -9.40 -3.01 -5.50
CA LEU A 260 -8.08 -2.70 -6.02
C LEU A 260 -8.19 -1.83 -7.27
N GLY A 261 -7.57 -0.66 -7.21
CA GLY A 261 -7.41 0.22 -8.35
C GLY A 261 -6.29 -0.23 -9.29
N THR A 262 -6.00 0.63 -10.25
CA THR A 262 -4.84 0.49 -11.13
C THR A 262 -3.58 0.85 -10.38
N ASP A 263 -2.65 -0.08 -10.25
CA ASP A 263 -1.32 0.19 -9.70
C ASP A 263 -0.42 0.79 -10.77
N ILE A 264 0.16 1.96 -10.49
CA ILE A 264 1.06 2.68 -11.39
C ILE A 264 2.54 2.48 -11.07
N GLY A 265 2.87 1.62 -10.09
CA GLY A 265 4.23 1.25 -9.74
C GLY A 265 4.85 0.22 -10.69
N ALA A 266 6.10 -0.11 -10.45
CA ALA A 266 6.85 -1.16 -11.14
C ALA A 266 7.52 -2.10 -10.14
N TYR A 267 7.71 -3.37 -10.50
CA TYR A 267 8.49 -4.31 -9.70
C TYR A 267 9.97 -3.93 -9.68
N ASP A 268 10.70 -4.36 -8.65
CA ASP A 268 12.13 -4.10 -8.46
C ASP A 268 12.49 -2.60 -8.45
N THR A 269 11.63 -1.76 -7.83
CA THR A 269 11.86 -0.31 -7.75
C THR A 269 11.78 0.22 -6.31
N CYS A 270 11.35 -0.59 -5.33
CA CYS A 270 11.23 -0.14 -3.95
C CYS A 270 12.57 -0.18 -3.21
N GLY A 271 13.09 0.98 -2.83
CA GLY A 271 14.36 1.14 -2.15
C GLY A 271 14.37 0.75 -0.67
N HIS A 272 13.25 0.38 -0.05
CA HIS A 272 13.21 -0.10 1.35
C HIS A 272 13.95 -1.42 1.55
N LEU A 273 14.00 -2.29 0.53
CA LEU A 273 14.71 -3.57 0.51
C LEU A 273 14.29 -4.53 1.63
N CYS A 274 13.03 -4.47 2.07
CA CYS A 274 12.49 -5.35 3.10
C CYS A 274 12.68 -6.82 2.71
N ARG A 275 13.18 -7.67 3.64
CA ARG A 275 13.53 -9.06 3.36
C ARG A 275 12.33 -9.92 2.96
N TYR A 276 11.16 -9.61 3.47
CA TYR A 276 9.89 -10.29 3.17
C TYR A 276 9.17 -9.74 1.92
N CYS A 277 9.79 -8.81 1.17
CA CYS A 277 9.11 -8.13 0.07
C CYS A 277 8.81 -9.08 -1.10
N TYR A 278 7.55 -9.11 -1.52
CA TYR A 278 7.13 -9.86 -2.71
C TYR A 278 7.37 -9.08 -4.02
N ALA A 279 7.57 -7.74 -3.94
CA ALA A 279 7.67 -6.88 -5.11
C ALA A 279 9.10 -6.78 -5.67
N ASN A 280 10.12 -6.94 -4.83
CA ASN A 280 11.51 -6.91 -5.25
C ASN A 280 12.06 -8.30 -5.53
N TYR A 281 12.67 -8.49 -6.70
CA TYR A 281 13.31 -9.75 -7.09
C TYR A 281 14.69 -9.88 -6.49
N ASN A 282 15.52 -8.85 -6.69
CA ASN A 282 16.83 -8.75 -6.07
C ASN A 282 17.25 -7.27 -5.92
N HIS A 283 18.27 -7.04 -5.09
CA HIS A 283 18.75 -5.70 -4.78
C HIS A 283 19.48 -5.02 -5.95
N GLU A 284 20.08 -5.78 -6.87
CA GLU A 284 20.78 -5.24 -8.04
C GLU A 284 19.80 -4.63 -9.03
N ASN A 285 18.69 -5.33 -9.32
CA ASN A 285 17.62 -4.80 -10.15
C ASN A 285 17.07 -3.51 -9.54
N VAL A 286 16.86 -3.48 -8.23
CA VAL A 286 16.37 -2.27 -7.55
C VAL A 286 17.35 -1.11 -7.73
N ARG A 287 18.65 -1.33 -7.50
CA ARG A 287 19.66 -0.28 -7.66
C ARG A 287 19.70 0.24 -9.10
N ARG A 288 19.69 -0.66 -10.09
CA ARG A 288 19.67 -0.29 -11.51
C ARG A 288 18.42 0.54 -11.83
N ASN A 289 17.24 0.12 -11.41
CA ASN A 289 16.00 0.80 -11.70
C ASN A 289 15.90 2.18 -11.01
N LEU A 290 16.47 2.32 -9.81
CA LEU A 290 16.60 3.62 -9.13
C LEU A 290 17.52 4.58 -9.90
N GLN A 291 18.58 4.08 -10.53
CA GLN A 291 19.50 4.88 -11.36
C GLN A 291 18.87 5.29 -12.69
N LEU A 292 17.99 4.44 -13.25
CA LEU A 292 17.28 4.71 -14.51
C LEU A 292 16.05 5.58 -14.33
N HIS A 293 15.69 5.90 -13.09
CA HIS A 293 14.54 6.75 -12.81
C HIS A 293 14.79 8.20 -13.19
N ASP A 294 13.90 8.75 -14.03
CA ASP A 294 13.81 10.19 -14.31
C ASP A 294 12.48 10.73 -13.77
N PRO A 295 12.49 11.71 -12.83
CA PRO A 295 11.26 12.29 -12.30
C PRO A 295 10.40 13.02 -13.34
N ASN A 296 10.92 13.31 -14.54
CA ASN A 296 10.18 13.94 -15.62
C ASN A 296 9.63 12.94 -16.64
N SER A 297 10.12 11.70 -16.64
CA SER A 297 9.63 10.65 -17.55
C SER A 297 8.14 10.36 -17.30
N PRO A 298 7.35 10.06 -18.36
CA PRO A 298 6.00 9.55 -18.18
C PRO A 298 5.94 8.15 -17.56
N PHE A 299 7.04 7.41 -17.55
CA PHE A 299 7.21 6.11 -16.91
C PHE A 299 7.89 6.25 -15.55
N LEU A 300 7.62 5.30 -14.65
CA LEU A 300 8.36 5.23 -13.38
C LEU A 300 9.83 4.88 -13.61
N VAL A 301 10.10 3.98 -14.56
CA VAL A 301 11.45 3.55 -14.97
C VAL A 301 11.45 3.32 -16.48
N GLY A 302 12.55 3.71 -17.13
CA GLY A 302 12.72 3.61 -18.57
C GLY A 302 11.97 4.68 -19.36
N ASP A 303 12.04 4.58 -20.69
CA ASP A 303 11.36 5.47 -21.61
C ASP A 303 10.68 4.72 -22.77
N LEU A 304 10.17 5.43 -23.77
CA LEU A 304 9.48 4.84 -24.93
C LEU A 304 10.41 4.08 -25.89
N GLN A 305 11.73 4.26 -25.80
CA GLN A 305 12.71 3.69 -26.73
C GLN A 305 13.30 2.37 -26.23
N GLU A 306 13.01 1.96 -25.01
CA GLU A 306 13.33 0.65 -24.46
C GLU A 306 12.17 -0.34 -24.59
#